data_b0e9423769b343d48fd6130e1953e5ab
#
_entry.id   b0e9423769b343d48fd6130e1953e5ab
#
_cell.length_a   1.000
_cell.length_b   1.000
_cell.length_c   1.000
_cell.angle_alpha   90.00
_cell.angle_beta   90.00
_cell.angle_gamma   90.00
#
_symmetry.space_group_name_H-M   'P 1'
#
loop_
_entity.id
_entity.type
_entity.pdbx_description
1 polymer ?
#
loop_
_entity_poly.entity_id
_entity_poly.type
_entity_poly.pdbx_seq_one_letter_code
_entity_poly.pdbx_strand_id
1 'polypeptide(L)'
;MRPSDAGRVAVMGFVFAMVLSLALTPAADAQQMRYMTGQNVVPVYEGWEKNADGTFSMVFGYMNRNYEEEVDVTVGPDNRFEPLDADQGQPAHFYPRRQQFMFKVRVPKDWGQKDVVWTLTSHGRTEKAFGTLAPVWQIDNNVYQQNRGGPGDLNEPDEAPTISLVGPAQRSVTVGQPVTLDVLVHDDGLPTFKPSRSGSGSVATAAGTRITPTRQNPLTQAVVHLEPNVRLGVTWTVHRRSSPSAVEFSRQRVAVDDAGKASTSATFSVPGTYTLRGFADDGVLLASADVVVTVR
;
A
#
# COMPACT_ATOMS: atom_id res chain seq x y z
N MET A 1 -25.77 65.72 35.97
CA MET A 1 -25.87 65.64 34.52
C MET A 1 -25.84 64.16 34.13
N ARG A 2 -26.95 63.64 33.60
CA ARG A 2 -27.01 62.26 33.11
C ARG A 2 -26.30 62.20 31.72
N PRO A 3 -25.41 61.21 31.44
CA PRO A 3 -24.80 61.09 30.11
C PRO A 3 -25.94 60.88 29.10
N SER A 4 -25.85 61.59 27.98
CA SER A 4 -26.84 61.57 26.92
C SER A 4 -26.92 60.19 26.27
N ASP A 5 -28.15 59.75 25.98
CA ASP A 5 -28.44 58.45 25.35
C ASP A 5 -27.73 58.25 24.00
N ALA A 6 -27.29 59.32 23.35
CA ALA A 6 -26.50 59.28 22.12
C ALA A 6 -25.13 58.57 22.26
N GLY A 7 -24.47 58.75 23.44
CA GLY A 7 -23.18 58.07 23.68
C GLY A 7 -23.31 56.55 23.86
N ARG A 8 -24.44 56.12 24.44
CA ARG A 8 -24.72 54.67 24.65
C ARG A 8 -25.03 53.95 23.33
N VAL A 9 -25.75 54.57 22.43
CA VAL A 9 -26.08 54.04 21.10
C VAL A 9 -24.83 53.93 20.24
N ALA A 10 -23.93 54.94 20.30
CA ALA A 10 -22.68 54.90 19.54
C ALA A 10 -21.71 53.77 20.00
N VAL A 11 -21.58 53.57 21.32
CA VAL A 11 -20.73 52.49 21.88
C VAL A 11 -21.33 51.12 21.57
N MET A 12 -22.64 50.96 21.64
CA MET A 12 -23.30 49.68 21.32
C MET A 12 -23.19 49.34 19.82
N GLY A 13 -23.29 50.34 18.93
CA GLY A 13 -23.08 50.18 17.49
C GLY A 13 -21.65 49.79 17.15
N PHE A 14 -20.66 50.33 17.85
CA PHE A 14 -19.22 50.01 17.61
C PHE A 14 -18.88 48.59 18.09
N VAL A 15 -19.41 48.15 19.23
CA VAL A 15 -19.22 46.78 19.74
C VAL A 15 -19.90 45.76 18.82
N PHE A 16 -21.10 46.05 18.31
CA PHE A 16 -21.83 45.19 17.40
C PHE A 16 -21.10 45.06 16.04
N ALA A 17 -20.53 46.14 15.50
CA ALA A 17 -19.73 46.12 14.28
C ALA A 17 -18.42 45.36 14.47
N MET A 18 -17.78 45.45 15.64
CA MET A 18 -16.55 44.73 15.95
C MET A 18 -16.79 43.20 16.11
N VAL A 19 -17.91 42.81 16.71
CA VAL A 19 -18.33 41.40 16.85
C VAL A 19 -18.70 40.80 15.48
N LEU A 20 -19.36 41.59 14.60
CA LEU A 20 -19.75 41.15 13.27
C LEU A 20 -18.52 41.00 12.37
N SER A 21 -17.47 41.80 12.51
CA SER A 21 -16.22 41.67 11.74
C SER A 21 -15.40 40.45 12.17
N LEU A 22 -15.46 39.99 13.42
CA LEU A 22 -14.83 38.74 13.86
C LEU A 22 -15.57 37.48 13.33
N ALA A 23 -16.88 37.57 13.07
CA ALA A 23 -17.67 36.45 12.55
C ALA A 23 -17.50 36.23 11.04
N LEU A 24 -16.87 37.19 10.33
CA LEU A 24 -16.65 37.15 8.87
C LEU A 24 -15.20 36.81 8.48
N THR A 25 -14.37 36.36 9.43
CA THR A 25 -13.08 35.80 9.04
C THR A 25 -13.34 34.51 8.26
N PRO A 26 -13.00 34.46 6.95
CA PRO A 26 -13.08 33.19 6.23
C PRO A 26 -12.18 32.21 6.99
N ALA A 27 -12.70 31.03 7.30
CA ALA A 27 -11.88 29.95 7.79
C ALA A 27 -10.76 29.78 6.75
N ALA A 28 -9.54 30.14 7.11
CA ALA A 28 -8.39 29.84 6.28
C ALA A 28 -8.32 28.31 6.23
N ASP A 29 -8.89 27.73 5.18
CA ASP A 29 -8.64 26.33 4.85
C ASP A 29 -7.11 26.22 4.73
N ALA A 30 -6.50 25.61 5.72
CA ALA A 30 -5.08 25.30 5.67
C ALA A 30 -4.88 24.38 4.46
N GLN A 31 -4.49 24.97 3.34
CA GLN A 31 -4.31 24.28 2.09
C GLN A 31 -3.16 23.28 2.28
N GLN A 32 -3.52 22.03 2.51
CA GLN A 32 -2.54 20.96 2.69
C GLN A 32 -1.72 20.85 1.40
N MET A 33 -0.46 21.27 1.45
CA MET A 33 0.43 21.24 0.29
C MET A 33 0.62 19.77 -0.15
N ARG A 34 0.20 19.46 -1.37
CA ARG A 34 0.31 18.14 -1.97
C ARG A 34 1.35 18.18 -3.07
N TYR A 35 2.38 17.38 -2.94
CA TYR A 35 3.41 17.22 -3.96
C TYR A 35 3.00 16.10 -4.90
N MET A 36 2.73 16.40 -6.16
CA MET A 36 2.38 15.39 -7.17
C MET A 36 3.60 14.56 -7.53
N THR A 37 4.76 15.21 -7.68
CA THR A 37 6.03 14.62 -8.11
C THR A 37 7.23 15.22 -7.36
N GLY A 38 8.43 14.65 -7.53
CA GLY A 38 9.70 15.19 -7.07
C GLY A 38 10.02 14.92 -5.59
N GLN A 39 9.22 14.11 -4.89
CA GLN A 39 9.48 13.75 -3.50
C GLN A 39 10.13 12.37 -3.39
N ASN A 40 10.92 12.18 -2.34
CA ASN A 40 11.59 10.94 -2.06
C ASN A 40 10.63 9.84 -1.54
N VAL A 41 11.10 8.61 -1.62
CA VAL A 41 10.50 7.43 -1.00
C VAL A 41 11.16 7.18 0.34
N VAL A 42 10.35 6.89 1.36
CA VAL A 42 10.80 6.56 2.71
C VAL A 42 10.55 5.08 2.96
N PRO A 43 11.57 4.27 3.26
CA PRO A 43 11.38 2.89 3.69
C PRO A 43 10.74 2.88 5.08
N VAL A 44 9.91 1.88 5.36
CA VAL A 44 9.20 1.76 6.64
C VAL A 44 9.32 0.35 7.17
N TYR A 45 9.71 0.22 8.42
CA TYR A 45 9.61 -1.03 9.18
C TYR A 45 8.22 -1.13 9.79
N GLU A 46 7.54 -2.26 9.54
CA GLU A 46 6.17 -2.49 10.03
C GLU A 46 6.16 -3.31 11.33
N GLY A 47 7.18 -4.14 11.53
CA GLY A 47 7.31 -5.05 12.65
C GLY A 47 7.79 -6.44 12.22
N TRP A 48 7.64 -7.44 13.08
CA TRP A 48 8.12 -8.80 12.84
C TRP A 48 7.12 -9.87 13.27
N GLU A 49 7.21 -11.01 12.59
CA GLU A 49 6.41 -12.22 12.82
C GLU A 49 7.32 -13.39 13.17
N LYS A 50 6.86 -14.29 14.02
CA LYS A 50 7.54 -15.56 14.28
C LYS A 50 7.03 -16.62 13.30
N ASN A 51 7.96 -17.25 12.57
CA ASN A 51 7.65 -18.34 11.67
C ASN A 51 7.51 -19.68 12.42
N ALA A 52 6.77 -20.63 11.85
CA ALA A 52 6.53 -21.95 12.44
C ALA A 52 7.83 -22.75 12.70
N ASP A 53 8.88 -22.52 11.90
CA ASP A 53 10.20 -23.17 12.05
C ASP A 53 11.13 -22.46 13.08
N GLY A 54 10.61 -21.44 13.76
CA GLY A 54 11.33 -20.66 14.76
C GLY A 54 12.21 -19.53 14.23
N THR A 55 12.28 -19.32 12.93
CA THR A 55 12.87 -18.14 12.33
C THR A 55 11.93 -16.94 12.49
N PHE A 56 12.38 -15.75 12.07
CA PHE A 56 11.54 -14.54 12.10
C PHE A 56 11.47 -13.90 10.72
N SER A 57 10.34 -13.27 10.43
CA SER A 57 10.12 -12.45 9.26
C SER A 57 9.97 -10.99 9.68
N MET A 58 10.91 -10.15 9.28
CA MET A 58 10.81 -8.70 9.44
C MET A 58 10.04 -8.14 8.27
N VAL A 59 8.96 -7.41 8.55
CA VAL A 59 7.99 -6.92 7.57
C VAL A 59 8.28 -5.48 7.25
N PHE A 60 8.31 -5.15 5.97
CA PHE A 60 8.58 -3.80 5.49
C PHE A 60 7.52 -3.33 4.50
N GLY A 61 7.31 -2.03 4.52
CA GLY A 61 6.55 -1.27 3.56
C GLY A 61 7.29 0.01 3.20
N TYR A 62 6.62 0.96 2.58
CA TYR A 62 7.22 2.24 2.24
C TYR A 62 6.19 3.37 2.15
N MET A 63 6.66 4.61 2.14
CA MET A 63 5.90 5.80 1.82
C MET A 63 6.56 6.54 0.66
N ASN A 64 6.01 6.42 -0.54
CA ASN A 64 6.33 7.32 -1.62
C ASN A 64 5.57 8.63 -1.36
N ARG A 65 6.29 9.72 -1.12
CA ARG A 65 5.69 11.00 -0.71
C ARG A 65 4.97 11.71 -1.85
N ASN A 66 5.13 11.25 -3.08
CA ASN A 66 4.42 11.74 -4.26
C ASN A 66 2.97 11.26 -4.27
N TYR A 67 2.11 12.06 -4.89
CA TYR A 67 0.70 11.68 -5.12
C TYR A 67 0.48 10.99 -6.47
N GLU A 68 1.34 11.24 -7.46
CA GLU A 68 1.19 10.71 -8.82
C GLU A 68 2.44 10.02 -9.34
N GLU A 69 3.64 10.43 -8.89
CA GLU A 69 4.89 9.88 -9.41
C GLU A 69 5.17 8.49 -8.83
N GLU A 70 5.34 7.54 -9.72
CA GLU A 70 5.97 6.25 -9.45
C GLU A 70 7.48 6.40 -9.54
N VAL A 71 8.21 5.89 -8.55
CA VAL A 71 9.67 6.05 -8.46
C VAL A 71 10.34 4.70 -8.65
N ASP A 72 11.41 4.67 -9.45
CA ASP A 72 12.24 3.48 -9.63
C ASP A 72 13.61 3.69 -8.96
N VAL A 73 14.00 2.74 -8.10
CA VAL A 73 15.33 2.66 -7.51
C VAL A 73 15.79 1.21 -7.55
N THR A 74 16.69 0.89 -8.45
CA THR A 74 17.21 -0.48 -8.61
C THR A 74 17.95 -0.94 -7.36
N VAL A 75 17.89 -2.24 -7.08
CA VAL A 75 18.68 -2.85 -6.00
C VAL A 75 20.17 -2.62 -6.24
N GLY A 76 20.86 -2.11 -5.23
CA GLY A 76 22.26 -1.69 -5.31
C GLY A 76 22.59 -0.64 -4.26
N PRO A 77 23.53 0.27 -4.53
CA PRO A 77 23.99 1.27 -3.54
C PRO A 77 22.86 2.11 -2.95
N ASP A 78 21.86 2.45 -3.77
CA ASP A 78 20.74 3.31 -3.40
C ASP A 78 19.49 2.56 -2.89
N ASN A 79 19.50 1.22 -2.93
CA ASN A 79 18.40 0.37 -2.45
C ASN A 79 18.97 -0.95 -1.94
N ARG A 80 19.35 -1.01 -0.67
CA ARG A 80 20.05 -2.17 -0.11
C ARG A 80 19.72 -2.43 1.34
N PHE A 81 19.99 -3.66 1.73
CA PHE A 81 19.97 -4.09 3.12
C PHE A 81 21.37 -4.25 3.71
N GLU A 82 21.46 -4.14 5.03
CA GLU A 82 22.64 -4.39 5.87
C GLU A 82 22.17 -4.95 7.22
N PRO A 83 22.90 -5.87 7.89
CA PRO A 83 24.15 -6.54 7.51
C PRO A 83 23.93 -7.79 6.64
N LEU A 84 22.73 -8.00 6.13
CA LEU A 84 22.39 -9.07 5.21
C LEU A 84 22.90 -8.74 3.78
N ASP A 85 22.72 -9.70 2.84
CA ASP A 85 22.93 -9.40 1.44
C ASP A 85 22.09 -8.18 1.01
N ALA A 86 22.64 -7.38 0.11
CA ALA A 86 22.01 -6.15 -0.35
C ALA A 86 20.61 -6.37 -0.92
N ASP A 87 20.38 -7.51 -1.55
CA ASP A 87 19.07 -7.93 -2.08
C ASP A 87 18.37 -8.88 -1.10
N GLN A 88 17.28 -8.43 -0.52
CA GLN A 88 16.40 -9.20 0.35
C GLN A 88 14.99 -9.34 -0.22
N GLY A 89 14.82 -9.18 -1.53
CA GLY A 89 13.52 -9.25 -2.19
C GLY A 89 12.72 -7.94 -2.10
N GLN A 90 13.38 -6.82 -1.76
CA GLN A 90 12.74 -5.49 -1.71
C GLN A 90 12.28 -5.03 -3.09
N PRO A 91 11.25 -4.15 -3.18
CA PRO A 91 10.84 -3.55 -4.43
C PRO A 91 11.93 -2.64 -5.02
N ALA A 92 11.94 -2.53 -6.34
CA ALA A 92 12.70 -1.51 -7.07
C ALA A 92 11.78 -0.52 -7.78
N HIS A 93 10.47 -0.76 -7.72
CA HIS A 93 9.42 0.12 -8.21
C HIS A 93 8.48 0.50 -7.07
N PHE A 94 8.21 1.81 -6.91
CA PHE A 94 7.52 2.36 -5.76
C PHE A 94 6.29 3.15 -6.21
N TYR A 95 5.11 2.56 -5.99
CA TYR A 95 3.82 3.20 -6.21
C TYR A 95 3.60 4.40 -5.29
N PRO A 96 2.79 5.40 -5.68
CA PRO A 96 2.49 6.56 -4.85
C PRO A 96 1.92 6.19 -3.48
N ARG A 97 2.17 7.06 -2.52
CA ARG A 97 1.66 7.05 -1.15
C ARG A 97 2.11 5.85 -0.31
N ARG A 98 1.37 5.58 0.76
CA ARG A 98 1.69 4.55 1.75
C ARG A 98 1.37 3.16 1.22
N GLN A 99 2.38 2.30 1.21
CA GLN A 99 2.26 0.89 0.85
C GLN A 99 2.74 0.05 2.04
N GLN A 100 1.81 -0.67 2.68
CA GLN A 100 2.06 -1.41 3.91
C GLN A 100 2.28 -2.88 3.64
N PHE A 101 3.11 -3.54 4.45
CA PHE A 101 3.31 -4.99 4.46
C PHE A 101 3.71 -5.58 3.10
N MET A 102 4.55 -4.86 2.35
CA MET A 102 4.84 -5.18 0.95
C MET A 102 5.78 -6.36 0.74
N PHE A 103 6.67 -6.62 1.71
CA PHE A 103 7.59 -7.76 1.64
C PHE A 103 8.15 -8.10 3.03
N LYS A 104 8.73 -9.30 3.12
CA LYS A 104 9.27 -9.85 4.36
C LYS A 104 10.74 -10.21 4.16
N VAL A 105 11.57 -9.84 5.13
CA VAL A 105 12.99 -10.22 5.20
C VAL A 105 13.14 -11.27 6.29
N ARG A 106 13.59 -12.46 5.91
CA ARG A 106 13.73 -13.57 6.85
C ARG A 106 15.07 -13.50 7.56
N VAL A 107 15.05 -13.66 8.89
CA VAL A 107 16.24 -13.75 9.73
C VAL A 107 16.23 -15.04 10.56
N PRO A 108 17.40 -15.63 10.87
CA PRO A 108 17.48 -16.89 11.60
C PRO A 108 17.00 -16.75 13.06
N LYS A 109 16.70 -17.88 13.70
CA LYS A 109 16.19 -17.96 15.07
C LYS A 109 17.13 -17.36 16.11
N ASP A 110 18.43 -17.35 15.84
CA ASP A 110 19.50 -16.81 16.69
C ASP A 110 19.94 -15.40 16.27
N TRP A 111 19.09 -14.66 15.55
CA TRP A 111 19.38 -13.30 15.11
C TRP A 111 19.76 -12.34 16.24
N GLY A 112 19.13 -12.50 17.41
CA GLY A 112 19.39 -11.69 18.58
C GLY A 112 18.84 -10.26 18.46
N GLN A 113 19.63 -9.28 18.94
CA GLN A 113 19.24 -7.87 18.98
C GLN A 113 19.83 -7.03 17.83
N LYS A 114 20.32 -7.68 16.79
CA LYS A 114 20.86 -6.97 15.61
C LYS A 114 19.75 -6.33 14.82
N ASP A 115 19.98 -5.15 14.31
CA ASP A 115 19.06 -4.50 13.38
C ASP A 115 19.28 -5.02 11.95
N VAL A 116 18.19 -5.07 11.19
CA VAL A 116 18.20 -5.15 9.74
C VAL A 116 17.90 -3.75 9.20
N VAL A 117 18.83 -3.16 8.46
CA VAL A 117 18.69 -1.78 7.98
C VAL A 117 18.43 -1.75 6.49
N TRP A 118 17.27 -1.23 6.10
CA TRP A 118 16.96 -0.93 4.70
C TRP A 118 17.30 0.51 4.40
N THR A 119 18.28 0.73 3.53
CA THR A 119 18.70 2.05 3.04
C THR A 119 18.11 2.29 1.65
N LEU A 120 17.45 3.42 1.47
CA LEU A 120 16.84 3.83 0.20
C LEU A 120 17.18 5.29 -0.10
N THR A 121 17.78 5.54 -1.27
CA THR A 121 18.11 6.87 -1.77
C THR A 121 17.26 7.17 -3.00
N SER A 122 16.48 8.24 -2.97
CA SER A 122 15.69 8.69 -4.11
C SER A 122 15.57 10.22 -4.10
N HIS A 123 15.53 10.86 -5.26
CA HIS A 123 15.50 12.32 -5.39
C HIS A 123 16.55 13.03 -4.51
N GLY A 124 17.77 12.45 -4.44
CA GLY A 124 18.90 13.02 -3.68
C GLY A 124 18.78 12.95 -2.15
N ARG A 125 17.81 12.18 -1.63
CA ARG A 125 17.62 11.98 -0.19
C ARG A 125 17.75 10.50 0.17
N THR A 126 18.56 10.24 1.18
CA THR A 126 18.74 8.90 1.75
C THR A 126 17.94 8.76 3.03
N GLU A 127 17.10 7.73 3.09
CA GLU A 127 16.29 7.38 4.24
C GLU A 127 16.60 5.94 4.67
N LYS A 128 16.38 5.62 5.95
CA LYS A 128 16.65 4.30 6.51
C LYS A 128 15.49 3.81 7.36
N ALA A 129 15.17 2.53 7.23
CA ALA A 129 14.29 1.81 8.15
C ALA A 129 15.11 0.79 8.93
N PHE A 130 14.90 0.72 10.24
CA PHE A 130 15.60 -0.17 11.16
C PHE A 130 14.63 -1.26 11.62
N GLY A 131 14.83 -2.49 11.17
CA GLY A 131 14.06 -3.65 11.60
C GLY A 131 14.72 -4.30 12.82
N THR A 132 13.95 -4.52 13.87
CA THR A 132 14.40 -5.10 15.15
C THR A 132 13.43 -6.16 15.65
N LEU A 133 13.91 -7.14 16.41
CA LEU A 133 13.05 -8.14 17.07
C LEU A 133 12.58 -7.69 18.47
N ALA A 134 12.57 -6.39 18.76
CA ALA A 134 12.02 -5.89 20.00
C ALA A 134 10.53 -6.28 20.14
N PRO A 135 10.07 -6.78 21.31
CA PRO A 135 8.71 -7.33 21.47
C PRO A 135 7.58 -6.35 21.10
N VAL A 136 7.80 -5.05 21.29
CA VAL A 136 6.82 -4.01 20.96
C VAL A 136 6.50 -3.93 19.45
N TRP A 137 7.36 -4.49 18.59
CA TRP A 137 7.20 -4.53 17.15
C TRP A 137 6.66 -5.88 16.65
N GLN A 138 6.26 -6.79 17.54
CA GLN A 138 5.65 -8.05 17.10
C GLN A 138 4.29 -7.78 16.44
N ILE A 139 4.10 -8.34 15.25
CA ILE A 139 2.85 -8.24 14.47
C ILE A 139 2.05 -9.52 14.70
N ASP A 140 0.76 -9.34 14.92
CA ASP A 140 -0.28 -10.38 14.91
C ASP A 140 -1.43 -9.97 13.96
N ASN A 141 -2.45 -10.82 13.85
CA ASN A 141 -3.61 -10.56 13.00
C ASN A 141 -4.33 -9.26 13.38
N ASN A 142 -4.33 -8.87 14.66
CA ASN A 142 -4.94 -7.62 15.12
C ASN A 142 -4.23 -6.41 14.52
N VAL A 143 -2.89 -6.44 14.46
CA VAL A 143 -2.09 -5.36 13.86
C VAL A 143 -2.41 -5.24 12.36
N TYR A 144 -2.46 -6.35 11.65
CA TYR A 144 -2.86 -6.34 10.23
C TYR A 144 -4.25 -5.76 10.04
N GLN A 145 -5.24 -6.27 10.77
CA GLN A 145 -6.63 -5.83 10.65
C GLN A 145 -6.79 -4.33 10.96
N GLN A 146 -6.16 -3.83 12.04
CA GLN A 146 -6.24 -2.42 12.40
C GLN A 146 -5.59 -1.51 11.34
N ASN A 147 -4.52 -1.96 10.69
CA ASN A 147 -3.80 -1.16 9.70
C ASN A 147 -4.40 -1.26 8.30
N ARG A 148 -5.00 -2.38 7.94
CA ARG A 148 -5.58 -2.60 6.61
C ARG A 148 -7.08 -2.34 6.55
N GLY A 149 -7.74 -2.27 7.73
CA GLY A 149 -9.15 -1.95 7.83
C GLY A 149 -10.07 -3.03 7.27
N GLY A 150 -9.61 -4.28 7.23
CA GLY A 150 -10.38 -5.42 6.77
C GLY A 150 -11.63 -5.69 7.59
N PRO A 151 -12.67 -6.29 7.00
CA PRO A 151 -13.81 -6.80 7.75
C PRO A 151 -13.39 -8.04 8.53
N GLY A 152 -13.87 -8.22 9.73
CA GLY A 152 -13.63 -9.43 10.48
C GLY A 152 -13.79 -9.25 11.98
N ASP A 153 -13.87 -10.35 12.69
CA ASP A 153 -13.77 -10.38 14.15
C ASP A 153 -12.31 -10.58 14.53
N LEU A 154 -11.77 -9.69 15.35
CA LEU A 154 -10.39 -9.75 15.86
C LEU A 154 -10.05 -11.08 16.58
N ASN A 155 -11.07 -11.85 16.94
CA ASN A 155 -10.92 -13.13 17.65
C ASN A 155 -10.97 -14.36 16.72
N GLU A 156 -11.19 -14.18 15.42
CA GLU A 156 -11.15 -15.29 14.47
C GLU A 156 -9.69 -15.75 14.24
N PRO A 157 -9.39 -17.06 14.26
CA PRO A 157 -8.04 -17.58 14.03
C PRO A 157 -7.72 -17.63 12.53
N ASP A 158 -7.67 -16.47 11.91
CA ASP A 158 -7.45 -16.24 10.49
C ASP A 158 -6.01 -16.62 10.08
N GLU A 159 -5.88 -17.40 9.01
CA GLU A 159 -4.60 -17.77 8.39
C GLU A 159 -4.43 -17.07 7.04
N ALA A 160 -3.20 -16.63 6.75
CA ALA A 160 -2.93 -15.99 5.47
C ALA A 160 -3.23 -16.91 4.29
N PRO A 161 -3.85 -16.41 3.21
CA PRO A 161 -4.08 -17.20 2.01
C PRO A 161 -2.76 -17.75 1.47
N THR A 162 -2.80 -18.86 0.75
CA THR A 162 -1.68 -19.36 -0.02
C THR A 162 -1.87 -19.03 -1.49
N ILE A 163 -0.78 -18.72 -2.21
CA ILE A 163 -0.81 -18.39 -3.64
C ILE A 163 0.24 -19.21 -4.36
N SER A 164 -0.13 -19.84 -5.46
CA SER A 164 0.78 -20.60 -6.33
C SER A 164 0.57 -20.22 -7.80
N LEU A 165 1.69 -20.13 -8.54
CA LEU A 165 1.66 -19.82 -9.96
C LEU A 165 1.14 -21.02 -10.76
N VAL A 166 0.32 -20.77 -11.77
CA VAL A 166 0.00 -21.75 -12.80
C VAL A 166 0.98 -21.54 -13.95
N GLY A 167 1.86 -22.55 -14.13
CA GLY A 167 2.96 -22.48 -15.11
C GLY A 167 4.27 -21.93 -14.55
N PRO A 168 5.26 -21.67 -15.43
CA PRO A 168 6.60 -21.31 -15.00
C PRO A 168 6.66 -19.91 -14.38
N ALA A 169 7.51 -19.75 -13.35
CA ALA A 169 7.78 -18.45 -12.72
C ALA A 169 8.62 -17.52 -13.64
N GLN A 170 9.35 -18.09 -14.60
CA GLN A 170 10.12 -17.34 -15.60
C GLN A 170 9.44 -17.45 -16.96
N ARG A 171 9.16 -16.34 -17.60
CA ARG A 171 8.45 -16.24 -18.88
C ARG A 171 9.18 -15.32 -19.84
N SER A 172 8.96 -15.53 -21.14
CA SER A 172 9.45 -14.63 -22.18
C SER A 172 8.32 -14.25 -23.11
N VAL A 173 8.30 -12.97 -23.52
CA VAL A 173 7.28 -12.42 -24.41
C VAL A 173 7.90 -11.34 -25.30
N THR A 174 7.29 -11.08 -26.47
CA THR A 174 7.66 -9.95 -27.32
C THR A 174 6.92 -8.70 -26.86
N VAL A 175 7.54 -7.52 -27.05
CA VAL A 175 6.90 -6.22 -26.80
C VAL A 175 5.51 -6.16 -27.42
N GLY A 176 4.53 -5.66 -26.68
CA GLY A 176 3.15 -5.52 -27.09
C GLY A 176 2.32 -6.82 -27.08
N GLN A 177 2.94 -7.97 -26.83
CA GLN A 177 2.18 -9.22 -26.67
C GLN A 177 1.83 -9.46 -25.22
N PRO A 178 0.59 -9.90 -24.91
CA PRO A 178 0.18 -10.17 -23.53
C PRO A 178 0.81 -11.47 -23.01
N VAL A 179 1.21 -11.44 -21.74
CA VAL A 179 1.54 -12.63 -20.96
C VAL A 179 0.43 -12.92 -19.97
N THR A 180 -0.12 -14.14 -19.97
CA THR A 180 -1.16 -14.54 -19.03
C THR A 180 -0.57 -14.74 -17.63
N LEU A 181 -1.25 -14.28 -16.60
CA LEU A 181 -0.87 -14.39 -15.19
C LEU A 181 -1.98 -15.17 -14.46
N ASP A 182 -1.81 -16.48 -14.42
CA ASP A 182 -2.74 -17.40 -13.75
C ASP A 182 -2.16 -17.85 -12.40
N VAL A 183 -2.98 -17.82 -11.37
CA VAL A 183 -2.64 -18.31 -10.03
C VAL A 183 -3.76 -19.15 -9.45
N LEU A 184 -3.39 -20.05 -8.54
CA LEU A 184 -4.30 -20.74 -7.64
C LEU A 184 -4.10 -20.18 -6.23
N VAL A 185 -5.18 -19.84 -5.59
CA VAL A 185 -5.23 -19.30 -4.23
C VAL A 185 -6.08 -20.24 -3.38
N HIS A 186 -5.56 -20.60 -2.22
CA HIS A 186 -6.29 -21.34 -1.21
C HIS A 186 -6.34 -20.52 0.08
N ASP A 187 -7.51 -20.52 0.74
CA ASP A 187 -7.82 -19.69 1.88
C ASP A 187 -8.72 -20.47 2.86
N ASP A 188 -8.62 -20.22 4.16
CA ASP A 188 -9.42 -20.92 5.17
C ASP A 188 -10.87 -20.44 5.27
N GLY A 189 -11.19 -19.36 4.59
CA GLY A 189 -12.51 -18.75 4.57
C GLY A 189 -12.70 -17.64 5.61
N LEU A 190 -11.66 -17.27 6.31
CA LEU A 190 -11.64 -16.17 7.28
C LEU A 190 -10.91 -14.95 6.68
N PRO A 191 -11.11 -13.74 7.25
CA PRO A 191 -12.13 -13.43 8.25
C PRO A 191 -13.55 -13.52 7.68
N THR A 192 -14.53 -13.81 8.54
CA THR A 192 -15.91 -13.86 8.10
C THR A 192 -16.40 -12.49 7.63
N PHE A 193 -16.76 -12.39 6.35
CA PHE A 193 -17.23 -11.14 5.76
C PHE A 193 -18.63 -10.80 6.29
N LYS A 194 -18.72 -9.81 7.18
CA LYS A 194 -20.01 -9.26 7.62
C LYS A 194 -20.39 -8.11 6.69
N PRO A 195 -21.41 -8.24 5.84
CA PRO A 195 -21.81 -7.13 4.97
C PRO A 195 -22.16 -5.93 5.84
N SER A 196 -21.50 -4.79 5.58
CA SER A 196 -21.78 -3.54 6.30
C SER A 196 -23.23 -3.16 6.12
N ARG A 197 -23.99 -3.03 7.22
CA ARG A 197 -25.36 -2.52 7.24
C ARG A 197 -25.45 -1.01 7.04
N SER A 198 -24.38 -0.34 6.65
CA SER A 198 -24.39 1.08 6.40
C SER A 198 -24.99 1.37 5.03
N GLY A 199 -26.28 1.64 5.03
CA GLY A 199 -26.98 2.22 3.89
C GLY A 199 -26.46 3.61 3.58
N SER A 200 -25.56 3.70 2.61
CA SER A 200 -25.36 4.90 1.80
C SER A 200 -24.83 4.43 0.46
N GLY A 201 -25.63 4.63 -0.58
CA GLY A 201 -25.41 4.10 -1.91
C GLY A 201 -24.05 4.45 -2.47
N SER A 202 -23.25 3.43 -2.69
CA SER A 202 -22.19 3.47 -3.68
C SER A 202 -22.63 2.64 -4.88
N VAL A 203 -22.87 3.35 -5.95
CA VAL A 203 -23.16 2.77 -7.27
C VAL A 203 -21.96 1.95 -7.70
N ALA A 204 -22.18 0.67 -7.99
CA ALA A 204 -21.20 -0.18 -8.64
C ALA A 204 -20.86 0.43 -10.01
N THR A 205 -19.67 0.95 -10.17
CA THR A 205 -19.17 1.42 -11.46
C THR A 205 -18.43 0.28 -12.14
N ALA A 206 -18.96 -0.10 -13.30
CA ALA A 206 -18.38 -1.07 -14.20
C ALA A 206 -16.95 -0.67 -14.63
N ALA A 207 -16.15 -1.69 -14.86
CA ALA A 207 -14.90 -1.76 -15.62
C ALA A 207 -14.26 -0.44 -16.08
N GLY A 208 -13.07 -0.15 -15.63
CA GLY A 208 -12.13 0.74 -16.34
C GLY A 208 -11.95 2.15 -15.79
N THR A 209 -12.49 2.50 -14.63
CA THR A 209 -12.29 3.85 -14.08
C THR A 209 -10.98 3.93 -13.29
N ARG A 210 -10.05 4.75 -13.78
CA ARG A 210 -8.89 5.24 -13.02
C ARG A 210 -9.42 5.80 -11.70
N ILE A 211 -9.08 5.16 -10.60
CA ILE A 211 -9.52 5.61 -9.27
C ILE A 211 -8.84 6.93 -8.97
N THR A 212 -9.56 8.02 -9.08
CA THR A 212 -9.12 9.31 -8.56
C THR A 212 -9.10 9.20 -7.02
N PRO A 213 -7.98 9.46 -6.34
CA PRO A 213 -7.89 9.31 -4.88
C PRO A 213 -8.91 10.23 -4.21
N THR A 214 -9.96 9.67 -3.63
CA THR A 214 -10.90 10.42 -2.84
C THR A 214 -10.31 10.74 -1.46
N ARG A 215 -10.57 11.92 -0.98
CA ARG A 215 -10.01 12.64 0.15
C ARG A 215 -10.13 11.92 1.52
N GLN A 216 -10.74 10.73 1.63
CA GLN A 216 -11.30 10.25 2.88
C GLN A 216 -10.72 8.96 3.48
N ASN A 217 -9.84 8.23 2.77
CA ASN A 217 -9.23 7.05 3.36
C ASN A 217 -7.79 6.84 2.84
N PRO A 218 -6.75 6.96 3.69
CA PRO A 218 -5.37 6.64 3.30
C PRO A 218 -5.18 5.21 2.80
N LEU A 219 -6.04 4.28 3.24
CA LEU A 219 -5.99 2.86 2.86
C LEU A 219 -6.44 2.62 1.42
N THR A 220 -7.32 3.48 0.86
CA THR A 220 -7.74 3.36 -0.55
C THR A 220 -6.66 3.80 -1.55
N GLN A 221 -5.54 4.34 -1.07
CA GLN A 221 -4.38 4.70 -1.88
C GLN A 221 -3.34 3.57 -1.95
N ALA A 222 -3.49 2.53 -1.14
CA ALA A 222 -2.64 1.35 -1.24
C ALA A 222 -2.93 0.64 -2.58
N VAL A 223 -1.86 0.26 -3.31
CA VAL A 223 -2.01 -0.49 -4.56
C VAL A 223 -2.61 -1.87 -4.29
N VAL A 224 -2.26 -2.47 -3.16
CA VAL A 224 -2.79 -3.75 -2.70
C VAL A 224 -3.92 -3.51 -1.70
N HIS A 225 -5.15 -3.73 -2.15
CA HIS A 225 -6.35 -3.72 -1.31
C HIS A 225 -7.45 -4.54 -1.97
N LEU A 226 -8.41 -5.02 -1.20
CA LEU A 226 -9.60 -5.67 -1.75
C LEU A 226 -10.57 -4.65 -2.33
N GLU A 227 -11.22 -5.03 -3.43
CA GLU A 227 -12.38 -4.31 -3.95
C GLU A 227 -13.58 -4.50 -2.99
N PRO A 228 -14.48 -3.50 -2.90
CA PRO A 228 -15.71 -3.65 -2.12
C PRO A 228 -16.48 -4.92 -2.55
N ASN A 229 -16.93 -5.71 -1.58
CA ASN A 229 -17.65 -6.96 -1.76
C ASN A 229 -16.84 -8.13 -2.39
N VAL A 230 -15.53 -8.01 -2.51
CA VAL A 230 -14.64 -9.12 -2.84
C VAL A 230 -14.05 -9.67 -1.54
N ARG A 231 -14.30 -10.96 -1.27
CA ARG A 231 -13.79 -11.62 -0.07
C ARG A 231 -12.32 -12.02 -0.21
N LEU A 232 -11.96 -12.54 -1.36
CA LEU A 232 -10.63 -13.03 -1.67
C LEU A 232 -10.26 -12.55 -3.08
N GLY A 233 -9.13 -11.91 -3.24
CA GLY A 233 -8.69 -11.37 -4.52
C GLY A 233 -7.20 -11.41 -4.72
N VAL A 234 -6.77 -11.18 -5.94
CA VAL A 234 -5.35 -11.07 -6.31
C VAL A 234 -5.11 -9.70 -6.94
N THR A 235 -4.16 -8.96 -6.38
CA THR A 235 -3.68 -7.69 -6.95
C THR A 235 -2.30 -7.90 -7.54
N TRP A 236 -2.15 -7.62 -8.83
CA TRP A 236 -0.85 -7.67 -9.51
C TRP A 236 -0.16 -6.31 -9.49
N THR A 237 1.13 -6.31 -9.21
CA THR A 237 1.97 -5.10 -9.15
C THR A 237 3.25 -5.31 -9.92
N VAL A 238 3.83 -4.21 -10.42
CA VAL A 238 5.23 -4.20 -10.84
C VAL A 238 6.08 -4.11 -9.58
N HIS A 239 6.83 -5.16 -9.30
CA HIS A 239 7.72 -5.19 -8.14
C HIS A 239 9.11 -4.68 -8.47
N ARG A 240 9.62 -5.09 -9.65
CA ARG A 240 10.90 -4.63 -10.19
C ARG A 240 10.82 -4.50 -11.70
N ARG A 241 11.51 -3.52 -12.26
CA ARG A 241 11.68 -3.36 -13.70
C ARG A 241 13.07 -2.83 -14.04
N SER A 242 13.62 -3.27 -15.14
CA SER A 242 14.95 -2.82 -15.62
C SER A 242 14.91 -1.53 -16.42
N SER A 243 13.72 -1.11 -16.85
CA SER A 243 13.51 0.14 -17.62
C SER A 243 12.22 0.81 -17.19
N PRO A 244 12.19 2.15 -17.04
CA PRO A 244 10.97 2.90 -16.83
C PRO A 244 10.02 2.70 -18.02
N SER A 245 8.90 2.03 -17.80
CA SER A 245 7.93 1.77 -18.85
C SER A 245 6.58 1.45 -18.25
N ALA A 246 5.50 1.71 -19.01
CA ALA A 246 4.18 1.27 -18.61
C ALA A 246 4.09 -0.26 -18.75
N VAL A 247 3.60 -0.89 -17.69
CA VAL A 247 3.08 -2.26 -17.71
C VAL A 247 1.57 -2.15 -17.58
N GLU A 248 0.85 -2.64 -18.57
CA GLU A 248 -0.60 -2.59 -18.58
C GLU A 248 -1.16 -3.96 -18.20
N PHE A 249 -1.92 -4.00 -17.10
CA PHE A 249 -2.68 -5.19 -16.73
C PHE A 249 -4.07 -5.10 -17.34
N SER A 250 -4.55 -6.19 -17.96
CA SER A 250 -5.94 -6.25 -18.42
C SER A 250 -6.93 -6.03 -17.26
N ARG A 251 -6.59 -6.56 -16.08
CA ARG A 251 -7.16 -6.23 -14.78
C ARG A 251 -6.06 -6.31 -13.74
N GLN A 252 -5.81 -5.22 -13.05
CA GLN A 252 -4.80 -5.21 -11.97
C GLN A 252 -5.25 -6.00 -10.74
N ARG A 253 -6.58 -5.97 -10.46
CA ARG A 253 -7.21 -6.71 -9.36
C ARG A 253 -8.22 -7.69 -9.92
N VAL A 254 -8.19 -8.92 -9.43
CA VAL A 254 -9.05 -10.01 -9.89
C VAL A 254 -9.59 -10.74 -8.68
N ALA A 255 -10.90 -10.94 -8.62
CA ALA A 255 -11.50 -11.83 -7.63
C ALA A 255 -11.04 -13.27 -7.88
N VAL A 256 -10.85 -14.02 -6.82
CA VAL A 256 -10.61 -15.45 -6.88
C VAL A 256 -11.97 -16.14 -7.09
N ASP A 257 -12.06 -17.04 -8.06
CA ASP A 257 -13.28 -17.79 -8.35
C ASP A 257 -13.49 -18.96 -7.37
N ASP A 258 -14.62 -19.65 -7.50
CA ASP A 258 -14.97 -20.78 -6.63
C ASP A 258 -14.02 -21.99 -6.77
N ALA A 259 -13.23 -22.05 -7.83
CA ALA A 259 -12.20 -23.06 -8.04
C ALA A 259 -10.85 -22.64 -7.46
N GLY A 260 -10.76 -21.47 -6.81
CA GLY A 260 -9.54 -20.92 -6.27
C GLY A 260 -8.65 -20.26 -7.34
N LYS A 261 -9.15 -20.01 -8.55
CA LYS A 261 -8.35 -19.43 -9.64
C LYS A 261 -8.55 -17.93 -9.76
N ALA A 262 -7.43 -17.21 -10.03
CA ALA A 262 -7.47 -15.83 -10.50
C ALA A 262 -6.59 -15.70 -11.76
N SER A 263 -7.12 -15.01 -12.78
CA SER A 263 -6.48 -14.90 -14.10
C SER A 263 -6.51 -13.46 -14.61
N THR A 264 -5.37 -12.97 -15.08
CA THR A 264 -5.24 -11.69 -15.77
C THR A 264 -4.14 -11.79 -16.83
N SER A 265 -3.85 -10.69 -17.51
CA SER A 265 -2.69 -10.59 -18.40
C SER A 265 -1.98 -9.26 -18.23
N ALA A 266 -0.68 -9.25 -18.54
CA ALA A 266 0.15 -8.06 -18.58
C ALA A 266 0.75 -7.86 -19.97
N THR A 267 0.80 -6.61 -20.42
CA THR A 267 1.43 -6.18 -21.69
C THR A 267 2.52 -5.16 -21.38
N PHE A 268 3.62 -5.23 -22.12
CA PHE A 268 4.81 -4.42 -21.88
C PHE A 268 5.13 -3.59 -23.10
N SER A 269 5.39 -2.29 -22.90
CA SER A 269 5.69 -1.35 -23.99
C SER A 269 7.16 -1.25 -24.36
N VAL A 270 8.08 -1.79 -23.52
CA VAL A 270 9.54 -1.66 -23.69
C VAL A 270 10.22 -3.00 -23.36
N PRO A 271 11.28 -3.39 -24.12
CA PRO A 271 12.09 -4.54 -23.76
C PRO A 271 12.73 -4.40 -22.39
N GLY A 272 12.94 -5.51 -21.69
CA GLY A 272 13.56 -5.52 -20.37
C GLY A 272 13.17 -6.73 -19.54
N THR A 273 13.64 -6.75 -18.30
CA THR A 273 13.26 -7.77 -17.30
C THR A 273 12.36 -7.14 -16.25
N TYR A 274 11.24 -7.77 -16.01
CA TYR A 274 10.20 -7.32 -15.10
C TYR A 274 9.91 -8.41 -14.07
N THR A 275 9.85 -8.05 -12.81
CA THR A 275 9.29 -8.90 -11.76
C THR A 275 7.89 -8.38 -11.43
N LEU A 276 6.88 -9.18 -11.75
CA LEU A 276 5.50 -8.91 -11.37
C LEU A 276 5.19 -9.70 -10.10
N ARG A 277 4.61 -9.05 -9.10
CA ARG A 277 4.18 -9.67 -7.85
C ARG A 277 2.67 -9.69 -7.76
N GLY A 278 2.10 -10.89 -7.63
CA GLY A 278 0.69 -11.09 -7.30
C GLY A 278 0.53 -11.22 -5.78
N PHE A 279 -0.34 -10.40 -5.20
CA PHE A 279 -0.72 -10.47 -3.80
C PHE A 279 -2.10 -11.10 -3.69
N ALA A 280 -2.21 -12.28 -3.08
CA ALA A 280 -3.47 -12.82 -2.61
C ALA A 280 -3.85 -12.12 -1.30
N ASP A 281 -5.09 -11.67 -1.20
CA ASP A 281 -5.60 -10.78 -0.17
C ASP A 281 -6.99 -11.23 0.25
N ASP A 282 -7.18 -11.57 1.55
CA ASP A 282 -8.46 -11.89 2.17
C ASP A 282 -9.13 -10.68 2.85
N GLY A 283 -8.46 -9.53 2.81
CA GLY A 283 -8.87 -8.28 3.46
C GLY A 283 -8.08 -7.97 4.73
N VAL A 284 -7.41 -8.94 5.32
CA VAL A 284 -6.57 -8.79 6.51
C VAL A 284 -5.15 -9.24 6.21
N LEU A 285 -4.96 -10.48 5.80
CA LEU A 285 -3.67 -11.10 5.59
C LEU A 285 -3.30 -11.15 4.09
N LEU A 286 -2.01 -11.28 3.82
CA LEU A 286 -1.45 -11.27 2.49
C LEU A 286 -0.48 -12.43 2.27
N ALA A 287 -0.57 -13.04 1.10
CA ALA A 287 0.50 -13.86 0.54
C ALA A 287 0.91 -13.34 -0.84
N SER A 288 2.12 -13.66 -1.30
CA SER A 288 2.57 -13.19 -2.62
C SER A 288 3.32 -14.24 -3.40
N ALA A 289 3.25 -14.13 -4.73
CA ALA A 289 4.04 -14.92 -5.67
C ALA A 289 4.59 -14.03 -6.79
N ASP A 290 5.80 -14.31 -7.23
CA ASP A 290 6.51 -13.52 -8.22
C ASP A 290 6.62 -14.25 -9.57
N VAL A 291 6.39 -13.50 -10.65
CA VAL A 291 6.65 -13.91 -12.03
C VAL A 291 7.71 -12.99 -12.62
N VAL A 292 8.78 -13.57 -13.14
CA VAL A 292 9.81 -12.84 -13.88
C VAL A 292 9.54 -12.94 -15.38
N VAL A 293 9.36 -11.79 -16.03
CA VAL A 293 9.07 -11.71 -17.47
C VAL A 293 10.23 -11.04 -18.19
N THR A 294 10.84 -11.75 -19.14
CA THR A 294 11.82 -11.17 -20.07
C THR A 294 11.09 -10.75 -21.34
N VAL A 295 11.09 -9.47 -21.62
CA VAL A 295 10.45 -8.85 -22.80
C VAL A 295 11.52 -8.56 -23.84
N ARG A 296 11.31 -8.99 -25.10
CA ARG A 296 12.22 -8.86 -26.23
C ARG A 296 11.60 -8.13 -27.39
#